data_55728999be64093ee0903633c21b7e32
#
_entry.id   55728999be64093ee0903633c21b7e32
#
_cell.length_a   1.000
_cell.length_b   1.000
_cell.length_c   1.000
_cell.angle_alpha   90.00
_cell.angle_beta   90.00
_cell.angle_gamma   90.00
#
_symmetry.space_group_name_H-M   'P 1'
#
loop_
_entity.id
_entity.type
_entity.pdbx_description
1 polymer ?
#
loop_
_entity_poly.entity_id
_entity_poly.type
_entity_poly.pdbx_seq_one_letter_code
_entity_poly.pdbx_strand_id
1 'polypeptide(L)'
;STQGVSSAASDVYKRQLPELPIDDFIGSVAALVKRDVNWVPSRREYTLYMRPFMFASEPFLGVRAPQEVDYCVIASPSGPYFPGGVKPVSIWVEDKWFRTGPGGTGFAKCGGNYAASLLGEYKGVENGCEQVCFVDAATKTYLEELGGMNMMVVHKDGHVETPSLTGNILPGVTRRSLIQLIQDNGHDVVETMIALDQLLEDIKSGEVTEVFACGTAAIITPIGRFKSEKFDVTVADGGSGEFTLALRNQLLGIQLGEIEDPHNWMWKVC
;
A
#
# COMPACT_ATOMS: atom_id res chain seq x y z
N SER A 1 11.54 -10.15 3.98
CA SER A 1 12.64 -10.25 3.05
C SER A 1 12.25 -10.77 1.66
N THR A 2 11.34 -11.73 1.52
CA THR A 2 10.78 -12.17 0.20
C THR A 2 9.87 -11.14 -0.47
N GLN A 3 9.72 -10.02 0.10
CA GLN A 3 8.68 -9.02 -0.16
C GLN A 3 9.06 -8.03 -1.27
N GLY A 4 10.31 -7.61 -1.38
CA GLY A 4 10.79 -6.83 -2.53
C GLY A 4 10.76 -7.62 -3.83
N VAL A 5 10.89 -8.94 -3.73
CA VAL A 5 10.88 -9.86 -4.86
C VAL A 5 9.50 -9.98 -5.52
N SER A 6 8.39 -9.84 -4.78
CA SER A 6 7.06 -9.95 -5.39
C SER A 6 6.72 -8.74 -6.27
N SER A 7 7.22 -7.55 -5.95
CA SER A 7 7.09 -6.38 -6.84
C SER A 7 7.94 -6.56 -8.10
N ALA A 8 9.17 -7.08 -7.97
CA ALA A 8 10.04 -7.36 -9.10
C ALA A 8 9.44 -8.42 -10.04
N ALA A 9 8.83 -9.49 -9.50
CA ALA A 9 8.20 -10.54 -10.31
C ALA A 9 7.01 -10.00 -11.14
N SER A 10 6.21 -9.06 -10.61
CA SER A 10 5.13 -8.44 -11.38
C SER A 10 5.66 -7.52 -12.48
N ASP A 11 6.79 -6.85 -12.26
CA ASP A 11 7.47 -6.04 -13.27
C ASP A 11 8.01 -6.90 -14.42
N VAL A 12 8.57 -8.07 -14.14
CA VAL A 12 9.01 -9.02 -15.17
C VAL A 12 7.87 -9.40 -16.10
N TYR A 13 6.72 -9.80 -15.54
CA TYR A 13 5.61 -10.30 -16.35
C TYR A 13 4.96 -9.23 -17.23
N LYS A 14 4.68 -8.04 -16.70
CA LYS A 14 3.91 -6.99 -17.41
C LYS A 14 4.77 -5.94 -18.09
N ARG A 15 5.93 -5.62 -17.52
CA ARG A 15 6.85 -4.61 -18.08
C ARG A 15 7.93 -5.23 -18.93
N GLN A 16 8.05 -6.58 -18.92
CA GLN A 16 9.06 -7.34 -19.63
C GLN A 16 10.50 -6.90 -19.31
N LEU A 17 10.71 -6.46 -18.07
CA LEU A 17 12.03 -6.24 -17.52
C LEU A 17 12.65 -7.58 -17.14
N PRO A 18 13.98 -7.73 -17.18
CA PRO A 18 14.63 -8.96 -16.75
C PRO A 18 14.40 -9.21 -15.27
N GLU A 19 14.35 -10.48 -14.89
CA GLU A 19 14.31 -10.88 -13.49
C GLU A 19 15.63 -10.57 -12.82
N LEU A 20 15.59 -9.86 -11.70
CA LEU A 20 16.75 -9.65 -10.84
C LEU A 20 16.83 -10.82 -9.85
N PRO A 21 17.95 -11.59 -9.81
CA PRO A 21 18.10 -12.65 -8.82
C PRO A 21 17.91 -12.15 -7.39
N ILE A 22 17.26 -12.96 -6.55
CA ILE A 22 16.94 -12.57 -5.16
C ILE A 22 18.21 -12.21 -4.38
N ASP A 23 19.27 -12.99 -4.54
CA ASP A 23 20.52 -12.78 -3.82
C ASP A 23 21.20 -11.46 -4.22
N ASP A 24 21.13 -11.09 -5.51
CA ASP A 24 21.64 -9.82 -6.00
C ASP A 24 20.81 -8.63 -5.47
N PHE A 25 19.48 -8.78 -5.43
CA PHE A 25 18.60 -7.80 -4.82
C PHE A 25 18.93 -7.58 -3.34
N ILE A 26 18.96 -8.66 -2.55
CA ILE A 26 19.27 -8.61 -1.12
C ILE A 26 20.69 -8.09 -0.88
N GLY A 27 21.66 -8.60 -1.66
CA GLY A 27 23.07 -8.20 -1.58
C GLY A 27 23.27 -6.71 -1.84
N SER A 28 22.61 -6.14 -2.86
CA SER A 28 22.70 -4.72 -3.20
C SER A 28 22.14 -3.82 -2.09
N VAL A 29 20.97 -4.19 -1.53
CA VAL A 29 20.36 -3.48 -0.41
C VAL A 29 21.28 -3.54 0.83
N ALA A 30 21.81 -4.71 1.15
CA ALA A 30 22.73 -4.88 2.27
C ALA A 30 24.02 -4.07 2.13
N ALA A 31 24.60 -4.06 0.92
CA ALA A 31 25.81 -3.32 0.62
C ALA A 31 25.60 -1.80 0.82
N LEU A 32 24.46 -1.26 0.33
CA LEU A 32 24.10 0.13 0.52
C LEU A 32 23.94 0.50 2.00
N VAL A 33 23.17 -0.31 2.76
CA VAL A 33 22.94 -0.05 4.19
C VAL A 33 24.24 -0.11 4.97
N LYS A 34 25.11 -1.10 4.72
CA LYS A 34 26.42 -1.20 5.40
C LYS A 34 27.32 -0.01 5.12
N ARG A 35 27.34 0.47 3.87
CA ARG A 35 28.13 1.64 3.48
C ARG A 35 27.63 2.91 4.15
N ASP A 36 26.31 3.07 4.19
CA ASP A 36 25.65 4.29 4.65
C ASP A 36 25.01 4.12 6.04
N VAL A 37 25.56 3.22 6.87
CA VAL A 37 25.02 2.89 8.22
C VAL A 37 24.83 4.12 9.09
N ASN A 38 25.67 5.13 8.97
CA ASN A 38 25.59 6.37 9.73
C ASN A 38 24.40 7.27 9.33
N TRP A 39 23.75 6.96 8.20
CA TRP A 39 22.54 7.65 7.74
C TRP A 39 21.27 6.97 8.22
N VAL A 40 21.36 5.79 8.85
CA VAL A 40 20.22 5.10 9.44
C VAL A 40 19.76 5.88 10.66
N PRO A 41 18.53 6.41 10.67
CA PRO A 41 18.04 7.17 11.82
C PRO A 41 17.89 6.28 13.06
N SER A 42 18.24 6.81 14.22
CA SER A 42 18.07 6.14 15.52
C SER A 42 16.78 6.53 16.26
N ARG A 43 16.06 7.55 15.76
CA ARG A 43 14.83 8.03 16.38
C ARG A 43 13.65 7.14 15.96
N ARG A 44 12.78 6.79 16.94
CA ARG A 44 11.57 6.00 16.71
C ARG A 44 10.72 6.59 15.57
N GLU A 45 10.18 5.74 14.71
CA GLU A 45 9.41 6.06 13.50
C GLU A 45 10.21 6.79 12.39
N TYR A 46 11.51 7.02 12.59
CA TYR A 46 12.39 7.44 11.51
C TYR A 46 13.04 6.21 10.88
N THR A 47 13.16 6.21 9.57
CA THR A 47 13.68 5.06 8.81
C THR A 47 14.65 5.50 7.73
N LEU A 48 15.51 4.59 7.29
CA LEU A 48 16.19 4.73 6.03
C LEU A 48 15.28 4.18 4.94
N TYR A 49 14.60 5.05 4.21
CA TYR A 49 13.76 4.65 3.09
C TYR A 49 14.63 4.24 1.90
N MET A 50 14.50 3.00 1.47
CA MET A 50 15.23 2.46 0.32
C MET A 50 14.29 2.29 -0.87
N ARG A 51 14.74 2.69 -2.03
CA ARG A 51 14.00 2.59 -3.28
C ARG A 51 14.81 1.82 -4.32
N PRO A 52 14.63 0.52 -4.44
CA PRO A 52 15.11 -0.23 -5.60
C PRO A 52 14.20 0.06 -6.80
N PHE A 53 14.79 0.22 -7.97
CA PHE A 53 14.05 0.42 -9.22
C PHE A 53 14.87 0.00 -10.43
N MET A 54 14.17 -0.31 -11.51
CA MET A 54 14.73 -0.64 -12.81
C MET A 54 14.18 0.27 -13.89
N PHE A 55 14.99 0.55 -14.90
CA PHE A 55 14.57 1.28 -16.09
C PHE A 55 15.39 0.87 -17.30
N ALA A 56 14.81 1.04 -18.51
CA ALA A 56 15.52 0.84 -19.75
C ALA A 56 16.63 1.89 -19.92
N SER A 57 17.84 1.46 -20.21
CA SER A 57 19.02 2.36 -20.36
C SER A 57 19.52 2.48 -21.79
N GLU A 58 18.98 1.70 -22.72
CA GLU A 58 19.38 1.76 -24.13
C GLU A 58 18.78 2.97 -24.87
N PRO A 59 19.54 3.62 -25.77
CA PRO A 59 19.03 4.67 -26.63
C PRO A 59 18.20 4.07 -27.78
N PHE A 60 16.85 4.08 -27.64
CA PHE A 60 15.96 3.48 -28.60
C PHE A 60 14.68 4.30 -28.81
N LEU A 61 14.30 4.51 -30.09
CA LEU A 61 13.04 5.09 -30.49
C LEU A 61 12.13 3.98 -31.01
N GLY A 62 11.08 3.66 -30.26
CA GLY A 62 10.12 2.65 -30.64
C GLY A 62 9.46 2.02 -29.41
N VAL A 63 8.50 1.11 -29.65
CA VAL A 63 7.79 0.39 -28.59
C VAL A 63 8.16 -1.07 -28.65
N ARG A 64 9.01 -1.50 -27.74
CA ARG A 64 9.38 -2.91 -27.53
C ARG A 64 9.88 -3.12 -26.11
N ALA A 65 10.00 -4.38 -25.70
CA ALA A 65 10.70 -4.73 -24.48
C ALA A 65 12.16 -4.26 -24.52
N PRO A 66 12.72 -3.71 -23.42
CA PRO A 66 14.11 -3.30 -23.36
C PRO A 66 15.04 -4.50 -23.42
N GLN A 67 16.22 -4.32 -24.04
CA GLN A 67 17.31 -5.30 -24.07
C GLN A 67 18.41 -4.95 -23.07
N GLU A 68 18.53 -3.69 -22.71
CA GLU A 68 19.44 -3.20 -21.68
C GLU A 68 18.67 -2.48 -20.58
N VAL A 69 18.95 -2.82 -19.33
CA VAL A 69 18.25 -2.32 -18.16
C VAL A 69 19.23 -2.02 -17.07
N ASP A 70 19.11 -0.84 -16.47
CA ASP A 70 19.82 -0.50 -15.26
C ASP A 70 18.96 -0.81 -14.02
N TYR A 71 19.56 -1.42 -13.02
CA TYR A 71 19.03 -1.58 -11.68
C TYR A 71 19.75 -0.66 -10.71
N CYS A 72 18.98 0.07 -9.93
CA CYS A 72 19.49 1.03 -8.96
C CYS A 72 18.80 0.85 -7.61
N VAL A 73 19.56 1.11 -6.53
CA VAL A 73 19.00 1.29 -5.18
C VAL A 73 19.44 2.64 -4.68
N ILE A 74 18.48 3.49 -4.31
CA ILE A 74 18.74 4.76 -3.63
C ILE A 74 18.17 4.73 -2.23
N ALA A 75 18.75 5.49 -1.32
CA ALA A 75 18.31 5.57 0.07
C ALA A 75 18.18 7.04 0.51
N SER A 76 17.24 7.29 1.43
CA SER A 76 17.05 8.61 2.05
C SER A 76 16.56 8.43 3.48
N PRO A 77 17.13 9.13 4.47
CA PRO A 77 16.53 9.26 5.78
C PRO A 77 15.13 9.86 5.66
N SER A 78 14.15 9.24 6.29
CA SER A 78 12.75 9.67 6.27
C SER A 78 12.20 9.75 7.68
N GLY A 79 11.47 10.82 7.97
CA GLY A 79 10.67 10.95 9.19
C GLY A 79 9.35 10.19 9.12
N PRO A 80 8.55 10.28 10.17
CA PRO A 80 7.23 9.67 10.18
C PRO A 80 6.36 10.24 9.05
N TYR A 81 5.56 9.39 8.44
CA TYR A 81 4.65 9.78 7.34
C TYR A 81 3.67 10.88 7.77
N PHE A 82 3.26 10.86 9.03
CA PHE A 82 2.43 11.90 9.66
C PHE A 82 3.24 12.62 10.76
N PRO A 83 3.79 13.81 10.53
CA PRO A 83 4.63 14.51 11.51
C PRO A 83 3.92 14.85 12.83
N GLY A 84 2.59 14.92 12.83
CA GLY A 84 1.74 15.18 14.01
C GLY A 84 1.20 13.93 14.69
N GLY A 85 1.72 12.74 14.41
CA GLY A 85 1.16 11.45 14.82
C GLY A 85 0.11 10.91 13.85
N VAL A 86 -0.31 9.68 14.07
CA VAL A 86 -1.31 9.02 13.22
C VAL A 86 -2.65 9.73 13.37
N LYS A 87 -3.19 10.20 12.26
CA LYS A 87 -4.52 10.84 12.18
C LYS A 87 -5.34 10.17 11.10
N PRO A 88 -6.66 10.06 11.31
CA PRO A 88 -7.54 9.59 10.26
C PRO A 88 -7.49 10.51 9.04
N VAL A 89 -7.53 9.92 7.86
CA VAL A 89 -7.57 10.65 6.59
C VAL A 89 -8.96 10.60 5.99
N SER A 90 -9.29 11.63 5.21
CA SER A 90 -10.48 11.66 4.37
C SER A 90 -10.12 11.13 2.98
N ILE A 91 -11.00 10.31 2.43
CA ILE A 91 -10.83 9.66 1.14
C ILE A 91 -11.80 10.26 0.13
N TRP A 92 -11.27 10.75 -0.98
CA TRP A 92 -12.07 11.04 -2.17
C TRP A 92 -12.28 9.75 -2.96
N VAL A 93 -13.52 9.38 -3.24
CA VAL A 93 -13.83 8.23 -4.11
C VAL A 93 -14.00 8.72 -5.54
N GLU A 94 -13.13 8.23 -6.41
CA GLU A 94 -13.06 8.65 -7.81
C GLU A 94 -13.72 7.61 -8.70
N ASP A 95 -14.75 8.03 -9.45
CA ASP A 95 -15.55 7.18 -10.34
C ASP A 95 -15.50 7.59 -11.84
N LYS A 96 -14.68 8.60 -12.16
CA LYS A 96 -14.51 9.09 -13.54
C LYS A 96 -13.15 8.76 -14.14
N TRP A 97 -12.12 8.84 -13.30
CA TRP A 97 -10.74 8.57 -13.67
C TRP A 97 -10.27 7.30 -12.96
N PHE A 98 -9.60 6.42 -13.69
CA PHE A 98 -9.21 5.12 -13.17
C PHE A 98 -7.68 5.01 -13.12
N ARG A 99 -7.19 4.40 -12.04
CA ARG A 99 -5.78 4.12 -11.88
C ARG A 99 -5.29 3.07 -12.89
N THR A 100 -6.15 2.10 -13.20
CA THR A 100 -5.88 0.99 -14.11
C THR A 100 -7.21 0.35 -14.54
N GLY A 101 -7.16 -0.66 -15.41
CA GLY A 101 -8.31 -1.42 -15.84
C GLY A 101 -7.99 -2.89 -16.08
N PRO A 102 -8.99 -3.73 -16.34
CA PRO A 102 -8.82 -5.16 -16.58
C PRO A 102 -7.76 -5.46 -17.64
N GLY A 103 -6.84 -6.37 -17.33
CA GLY A 103 -5.71 -6.70 -18.20
C GLY A 103 -4.58 -5.66 -18.24
N GLY A 104 -4.72 -4.55 -17.49
CA GLY A 104 -3.71 -3.51 -17.36
C GLY A 104 -2.52 -3.87 -16.45
N THR A 105 -1.84 -2.87 -15.95
CA THR A 105 -0.62 -2.99 -15.15
C THR A 105 -0.83 -2.77 -13.66
N GLY A 106 -2.10 -2.81 -13.17
CA GLY A 106 -2.45 -2.44 -11.79
C GLY A 106 -1.71 -3.22 -10.71
N PHE A 107 -1.47 -4.50 -10.95
CA PHE A 107 -0.74 -5.36 -10.00
C PHE A 107 0.79 -5.17 -10.04
N ALA A 108 1.31 -4.42 -11.00
CA ALA A 108 2.74 -4.09 -11.10
C ALA A 108 3.02 -2.70 -10.51
N LYS A 109 4.18 -2.55 -9.85
CA LYS A 109 4.61 -1.25 -9.32
C LYS A 109 5.30 -0.43 -10.43
N CYS A 110 4.50 0.09 -11.37
CA CYS A 110 5.00 0.83 -12.53
C CYS A 110 4.52 2.28 -12.57
N GLY A 111 5.36 3.17 -13.12
CA GLY A 111 5.10 4.61 -13.15
C GLY A 111 3.79 5.01 -13.84
N GLY A 112 3.33 4.23 -14.83
CA GLY A 112 2.08 4.49 -15.54
C GLY A 112 0.84 4.48 -14.64
N ASN A 113 0.77 3.55 -13.66
CA ASN A 113 -0.33 3.49 -12.70
C ASN A 113 -0.37 4.76 -11.82
N TYR A 114 0.79 5.24 -11.40
CA TYR A 114 0.89 6.45 -10.58
C TYR A 114 0.56 7.70 -11.41
N ALA A 115 1.03 7.78 -12.65
CA ALA A 115 0.68 8.88 -13.54
C ALA A 115 -0.85 8.95 -13.78
N ALA A 116 -1.51 7.80 -13.95
CA ALA A 116 -2.96 7.74 -14.11
C ALA A 116 -3.72 8.15 -12.85
N SER A 117 -3.16 7.95 -11.65
CA SER A 117 -3.81 8.31 -10.39
C SER A 117 -3.73 9.81 -10.06
N LEU A 118 -2.77 10.56 -10.61
CA LEU A 118 -2.51 11.96 -10.24
C LEU A 118 -3.72 12.87 -10.38
N LEU A 119 -4.55 12.69 -11.42
CA LEU A 119 -5.72 13.52 -11.62
C LEU A 119 -6.78 13.28 -10.54
N GLY A 120 -7.00 12.02 -10.16
CA GLY A 120 -7.88 11.67 -9.04
C GLY A 120 -7.35 12.20 -7.70
N GLU A 121 -6.05 12.12 -7.47
CA GLU A 121 -5.40 12.68 -6.28
C GLU A 121 -5.58 14.21 -6.20
N TYR A 122 -5.36 14.90 -7.33
CA TYR A 122 -5.58 16.34 -7.40
C TYR A 122 -7.03 16.71 -7.06
N LYS A 123 -8.00 15.98 -7.61
CA LYS A 123 -9.42 16.17 -7.28
C LYS A 123 -9.72 15.92 -5.81
N GLY A 124 -9.11 14.90 -5.21
CA GLY A 124 -9.20 14.64 -3.77
C GLY A 124 -8.77 15.87 -2.96
N VAL A 125 -7.60 16.43 -3.27
CA VAL A 125 -7.08 17.63 -2.62
C VAL A 125 -8.00 18.84 -2.79
N GLU A 126 -8.51 19.10 -4.00
CA GLU A 126 -9.48 20.18 -4.26
C GLU A 126 -10.75 20.04 -3.42
N ASN A 127 -11.14 18.83 -3.06
CA ASN A 127 -12.31 18.53 -2.24
C ASN A 127 -12.01 18.36 -0.74
N GLY A 128 -10.79 18.70 -0.31
CA GLY A 128 -10.37 18.63 1.10
C GLY A 128 -10.15 17.21 1.61
N CYS A 129 -9.76 16.28 0.72
CA CYS A 129 -9.39 14.92 1.07
C CYS A 129 -7.87 14.72 0.93
N GLU A 130 -7.30 13.93 1.82
CA GLU A 130 -5.86 13.66 1.85
C GLU A 130 -5.46 12.52 0.87
N GLN A 131 -6.40 11.65 0.52
CA GLN A 131 -6.16 10.49 -0.32
C GLN A 131 -7.32 10.26 -1.30
N VAL A 132 -7.06 9.50 -2.35
CA VAL A 132 -8.05 9.05 -3.32
C VAL A 132 -8.19 7.54 -3.26
N CYS A 133 -9.41 7.03 -3.38
CA CYS A 133 -9.72 5.63 -3.63
C CYS A 133 -10.38 5.48 -4.99
N PHE A 134 -9.98 4.48 -5.74
CA PHE A 134 -10.51 4.21 -7.07
C PHE A 134 -11.51 3.07 -7.03
N VAL A 135 -12.56 3.19 -7.83
CA VAL A 135 -13.46 2.07 -8.14
C VAL A 135 -12.97 1.32 -9.38
N ASP A 136 -13.45 0.10 -9.58
CA ASP A 136 -13.14 -0.70 -10.76
C ASP A 136 -13.60 -0.01 -12.06
N ALA A 137 -12.74 -0.04 -13.07
CA ALA A 137 -12.99 0.63 -14.33
C ALA A 137 -14.08 -0.04 -15.18
N ALA A 138 -14.41 -1.31 -14.92
CA ALA A 138 -15.36 -2.07 -15.72
C ALA A 138 -16.81 -1.80 -15.30
N THR A 139 -17.11 -1.80 -14.01
CA THR A 139 -18.49 -1.68 -13.50
C THR A 139 -18.70 -0.45 -12.64
N LYS A 140 -17.63 0.19 -12.15
CA LYS A 140 -17.66 1.33 -11.19
C LYS A 140 -18.39 1.01 -9.89
N THR A 141 -18.41 -0.25 -9.53
CA THR A 141 -19.18 -0.77 -8.40
C THR A 141 -18.28 -1.09 -7.22
N TYR A 142 -17.09 -1.66 -7.50
CA TYR A 142 -16.24 -2.22 -6.47
C TYR A 142 -15.04 -1.32 -6.19
N LEU A 143 -14.72 -1.17 -4.91
CA LEU A 143 -13.50 -0.48 -4.49
C LEU A 143 -12.28 -1.33 -4.82
N GLU A 144 -11.24 -0.71 -5.34
CA GLU A 144 -9.98 -1.38 -5.64
C GLU A 144 -8.91 -0.97 -4.62
N GLU A 145 -8.15 0.06 -4.88
CA GLU A 145 -7.13 0.55 -3.97
C GLU A 145 -7.02 2.08 -3.97
N LEU A 146 -6.33 2.64 -3.00
CA LEU A 146 -5.98 4.04 -2.97
C LEU A 146 -4.86 4.33 -3.99
N GLY A 147 -4.54 5.60 -4.20
CA GLY A 147 -3.48 5.99 -5.12
C GLY A 147 -2.15 5.24 -4.93
N GLY A 148 -1.78 4.89 -3.70
CA GLY A 148 -0.54 4.16 -3.39
C GLY A 148 -0.64 3.19 -2.21
N MET A 149 -1.82 2.80 -1.77
CA MET A 149 -2.05 1.95 -0.59
C MET A 149 -3.21 0.98 -0.80
N ASN A 150 -3.10 -0.22 -0.20
CA ASN A 150 -4.23 -1.14 -0.09
C ASN A 150 -5.17 -0.69 1.04
N MET A 151 -6.37 -1.26 1.08
CA MET A 151 -7.42 -0.92 2.06
C MET A 151 -7.91 -2.18 2.78
N MET A 152 -8.31 -2.01 4.04
CA MET A 152 -8.97 -3.03 4.86
C MET A 152 -10.16 -2.42 5.59
N VAL A 153 -11.21 -3.21 5.75
CA VAL A 153 -12.49 -2.86 6.37
C VAL A 153 -12.72 -3.79 7.56
N VAL A 154 -12.93 -3.23 8.73
CA VAL A 154 -13.17 -3.98 9.98
C VAL A 154 -14.66 -3.97 10.30
N HIS A 155 -15.23 -5.15 10.48
CA HIS A 155 -16.62 -5.32 10.81
C HIS A 155 -16.84 -5.50 12.31
N LYS A 156 -18.06 -5.25 12.76
CA LYS A 156 -18.47 -5.28 14.17
C LYS A 156 -18.30 -6.64 14.84
N ASP A 157 -18.41 -7.71 14.08
CA ASP A 157 -18.17 -9.09 14.56
C ASP A 157 -16.69 -9.47 14.63
N GLY A 158 -15.81 -8.56 14.19
CA GLY A 158 -14.35 -8.70 14.24
C GLY A 158 -13.74 -9.32 13.00
N HIS A 159 -14.50 -9.71 11.96
CA HIS A 159 -13.89 -10.09 10.70
C HIS A 159 -13.39 -8.86 9.93
N VAL A 160 -12.40 -9.07 9.06
CA VAL A 160 -11.80 -8.00 8.27
C VAL A 160 -11.91 -8.34 6.79
N GLU A 161 -12.38 -7.39 5.98
CA GLU A 161 -12.40 -7.53 4.54
C GLU A 161 -11.30 -6.70 3.87
N THR A 162 -10.80 -7.18 2.74
CA THR A 162 -9.89 -6.43 1.88
C THR A 162 -10.20 -6.73 0.41
N PRO A 163 -10.08 -5.74 -0.50
CA PRO A 163 -10.32 -5.99 -1.92
C PRO A 163 -9.48 -7.14 -2.46
N SER A 164 -10.14 -8.06 -3.20
CA SER A 164 -9.51 -9.19 -3.88
C SER A 164 -8.51 -8.72 -4.92
N LEU A 165 -7.41 -9.45 -5.07
CA LEU A 165 -6.38 -9.18 -6.08
C LEU A 165 -6.87 -9.57 -7.49
N THR A 166 -7.59 -8.67 -8.14
CA THR A 166 -8.20 -8.87 -9.47
C THR A 166 -7.23 -8.73 -10.64
N GLY A 167 -5.97 -8.36 -10.36
CA GLY A 167 -5.00 -7.97 -11.39
C GLY A 167 -4.92 -6.45 -11.58
N ASN A 168 -5.84 -5.69 -10.99
CA ASN A 168 -5.83 -4.23 -10.98
C ASN A 168 -5.20 -3.66 -9.71
N ILE A 169 -5.07 -4.46 -8.66
CA ILE A 169 -4.61 -4.08 -7.33
C ILE A 169 -3.19 -4.59 -7.10
N LEU A 170 -2.33 -3.72 -6.55
CA LEU A 170 -0.97 -4.13 -6.18
C LEU A 170 -1.04 -5.13 -5.02
N PRO A 171 -0.43 -6.34 -5.14
CA PRO A 171 -0.33 -7.29 -4.04
C PRO A 171 0.67 -6.78 -3.01
N GLY A 172 0.22 -5.82 -2.20
CA GLY A 172 1.06 -5.12 -1.23
C GLY A 172 1.64 -6.06 -0.18
N VAL A 173 2.90 -5.82 0.12
CA VAL A 173 3.61 -6.58 1.11
C VAL A 173 3.06 -6.32 2.50
N THR A 174 2.88 -5.04 2.85
CA THR A 174 2.25 -4.65 4.11
C THR A 174 0.86 -5.27 4.23
N ARG A 175 0.06 -5.24 3.15
CA ARG A 175 -1.24 -5.92 3.11
C ARG A 175 -1.15 -7.40 3.51
N ARG A 176 -0.22 -8.15 2.90
CA ARG A 176 -0.03 -9.57 3.19
C ARG A 176 0.45 -9.82 4.62
N SER A 177 1.37 -8.99 5.12
CA SER A 177 1.81 -9.08 6.52
C SER A 177 0.66 -8.81 7.49
N LEU A 178 -0.20 -7.84 7.20
CA LEU A 178 -1.36 -7.52 8.04
C LEU A 178 -2.41 -8.62 8.00
N ILE A 179 -2.70 -9.23 6.85
CA ILE A 179 -3.58 -10.41 6.77
C ILE A 179 -3.10 -11.50 7.73
N GLN A 180 -1.80 -11.80 7.71
CA GLN A 180 -1.23 -12.81 8.60
C GLN A 180 -1.37 -12.41 10.07
N LEU A 181 -1.00 -11.17 10.45
CA LEU A 181 -1.11 -10.72 11.84
C LEU A 181 -2.56 -10.69 12.35
N ILE A 182 -3.51 -10.32 11.50
CA ILE A 182 -4.93 -10.33 11.84
C ILE A 182 -5.39 -11.76 12.15
N GLN A 183 -4.98 -12.72 11.32
CA GLN A 183 -5.28 -14.15 11.52
C GLN A 183 -4.60 -14.72 12.78
N ASP A 184 -3.35 -14.35 13.03
CA ASP A 184 -2.62 -14.74 14.25
C ASP A 184 -3.31 -14.20 15.52
N ASN A 185 -3.96 -13.05 15.42
CA ASN A 185 -4.75 -12.47 16.50
C ASN A 185 -6.16 -13.09 16.65
N GLY A 186 -6.48 -14.12 15.84
CA GLY A 186 -7.74 -14.87 15.93
C GLY A 186 -8.91 -14.24 15.18
N HIS A 187 -8.66 -13.32 14.26
CA HIS A 187 -9.69 -12.71 13.42
C HIS A 187 -9.69 -13.30 12.01
N ASP A 188 -10.86 -13.46 11.41
CA ASP A 188 -10.98 -13.89 10.03
C ASP A 188 -10.70 -12.74 9.06
N VAL A 189 -10.00 -13.05 7.96
CA VAL A 189 -9.77 -12.11 6.87
C VAL A 189 -10.36 -12.66 5.58
N VAL A 190 -11.21 -11.86 4.96
CA VAL A 190 -11.89 -12.21 3.70
C VAL A 190 -11.38 -11.31 2.58
N GLU A 191 -10.77 -11.92 1.56
CA GLU A 191 -10.41 -11.23 0.32
C GLU A 191 -11.63 -11.29 -0.62
N THR A 192 -12.30 -10.15 -0.83
CA THR A 192 -13.57 -10.08 -1.55
C THR A 192 -13.70 -8.85 -2.43
N MET A 193 -14.74 -8.81 -3.24
CA MET A 193 -15.12 -7.64 -4.03
C MET A 193 -15.99 -6.72 -3.16
N ILE A 194 -15.44 -5.63 -2.66
CA ILE A 194 -16.14 -4.70 -1.77
C ILE A 194 -16.95 -3.70 -2.61
N ALA A 195 -18.27 -3.85 -2.64
CA ALA A 195 -19.15 -2.92 -3.32
C ALA A 195 -19.22 -1.59 -2.56
N LEU A 196 -19.01 -0.47 -3.28
CA LEU A 196 -18.99 0.87 -2.68
C LEU A 196 -20.30 1.19 -1.96
N ASP A 197 -21.43 0.97 -2.60
CA ASP A 197 -22.73 1.32 -2.01
C ASP A 197 -23.01 0.50 -0.75
N GLN A 198 -22.66 -0.80 -0.74
CA GLN A 198 -22.79 -1.65 0.43
C GLN A 198 -21.88 -1.19 1.57
N LEU A 199 -20.61 -0.87 1.29
CA LEU A 199 -19.70 -0.33 2.29
C LEU A 199 -20.26 0.95 2.94
N LEU A 200 -20.82 1.86 2.15
CA LEU A 200 -21.39 3.10 2.67
C LEU A 200 -22.62 2.85 3.57
N GLU A 201 -23.45 1.86 3.25
CA GLU A 201 -24.57 1.45 4.10
C GLU A 201 -24.09 0.76 5.38
N ASP A 202 -23.09 -0.10 5.30
CA ASP A 202 -22.52 -0.80 6.46
C ASP A 202 -21.82 0.17 7.43
N ILE A 203 -21.18 1.21 6.91
CA ILE A 203 -20.65 2.31 7.73
C ILE A 203 -21.78 3.05 8.45
N LYS A 204 -22.86 3.42 7.76
CA LYS A 204 -24.00 4.15 8.34
C LYS A 204 -24.76 3.33 9.38
N SER A 205 -24.86 2.02 9.16
CA SER A 205 -25.54 1.10 10.10
C SER A 205 -24.69 0.74 11.32
N GLY A 206 -23.37 0.99 11.25
CA GLY A 206 -22.41 0.60 12.28
C GLY A 206 -21.97 -0.86 12.20
N GLU A 207 -22.27 -1.57 11.12
CA GLU A 207 -21.70 -2.89 10.83
C GLU A 207 -20.21 -2.80 10.51
N VAL A 208 -19.77 -1.74 9.81
CA VAL A 208 -18.37 -1.39 9.66
C VAL A 208 -17.97 -0.42 10.76
N THR A 209 -16.99 -0.82 11.56
CA THR A 209 -16.52 -0.06 12.73
C THR A 209 -15.26 0.73 12.46
N GLU A 210 -14.34 0.20 11.62
CA GLU A 210 -13.10 0.86 11.26
C GLU A 210 -12.75 0.58 9.79
N VAL A 211 -12.08 1.53 9.15
CA VAL A 211 -11.46 1.34 7.84
C VAL A 211 -10.05 1.90 7.90
N PHE A 212 -9.11 1.21 7.27
CA PHE A 212 -7.75 1.71 7.19
C PHE A 212 -7.06 1.38 5.87
N ALA A 213 -6.12 2.24 5.50
CA ALA A 213 -5.19 2.01 4.40
C ALA A 213 -3.87 1.44 4.92
N CYS A 214 -3.18 0.67 4.09
CA CYS A 214 -1.87 0.14 4.44
C CYS A 214 -0.88 0.17 3.27
N GLY A 215 0.38 0.45 3.60
CA GLY A 215 1.46 0.53 2.62
C GLY A 215 2.82 0.71 3.30
N THR A 216 3.89 0.59 2.52
CA THR A 216 5.26 0.61 3.06
C THR A 216 5.60 1.91 3.81
N ALA A 217 5.23 3.06 3.28
CA ALA A 217 5.60 4.35 3.85
C ALA A 217 4.72 4.74 5.04
N ALA A 218 3.41 4.53 4.93
CA ALA A 218 2.43 4.93 5.95
C ALA A 218 2.21 3.85 7.01
N ILE A 219 2.67 2.61 6.76
CA ILE A 219 2.42 1.41 7.57
C ILE A 219 0.92 1.12 7.59
N ILE A 220 0.19 1.75 8.50
CA ILE A 220 -1.27 1.76 8.58
C ILE A 220 -1.74 3.19 8.78
N THR A 221 -2.76 3.59 8.03
CA THR A 221 -3.40 4.91 8.11
C THR A 221 -4.91 4.73 8.32
N PRO A 222 -5.47 5.16 9.44
CA PRO A 222 -6.92 5.12 9.64
C PRO A 222 -7.65 5.96 8.59
N ILE A 223 -8.83 5.52 8.16
CA ILE A 223 -9.73 6.25 7.27
C ILE A 223 -10.95 6.67 8.09
N GLY A 224 -11.12 7.97 8.27
CA GLY A 224 -12.24 8.53 9.04
C GLY A 224 -13.44 8.96 8.19
N ARG A 225 -13.28 9.07 6.86
CA ARG A 225 -14.32 9.64 6.00
C ARG A 225 -14.18 9.23 4.56
N PHE A 226 -15.31 8.94 3.92
CA PHE A 226 -15.42 8.77 2.46
C PHE A 226 -16.26 9.88 1.86
N LYS A 227 -15.79 10.50 0.80
CA LYS A 227 -16.43 11.62 0.13
C LYS A 227 -16.38 11.49 -1.38
N SER A 228 -17.43 11.92 -2.05
CA SER A 228 -17.50 12.10 -3.51
C SER A 228 -18.43 13.27 -3.85
N GLU A 229 -18.71 13.48 -5.13
CA GLU A 229 -19.76 14.44 -5.54
C GLU A 229 -21.17 14.02 -5.07
N LYS A 230 -21.37 12.74 -4.71
CA LYS A 230 -22.69 12.15 -4.44
C LYS A 230 -22.95 11.85 -2.97
N PHE A 231 -21.90 11.73 -2.17
CA PHE A 231 -22.00 11.34 -0.75
C PHE A 231 -20.86 11.93 0.05
N ASP A 232 -21.09 11.92 1.37
CA ASP A 232 -20.15 12.35 2.40
C ASP A 232 -20.46 11.55 3.66
N VAL A 233 -19.65 10.53 3.98
CA VAL A 233 -19.92 9.55 5.01
C VAL A 233 -18.72 9.43 5.94
N THR A 234 -18.97 9.58 7.24
CA THR A 234 -17.97 9.43 8.29
C THR A 234 -17.97 7.99 8.80
N VAL A 235 -16.79 7.40 8.95
CA VAL A 235 -16.60 6.07 9.53
C VAL A 235 -16.67 6.20 11.06
N ALA A 236 -17.62 5.54 11.69
CA ALA A 236 -17.88 5.61 13.12
C ALA A 236 -17.90 7.09 13.63
N ASP A 237 -16.98 7.45 14.51
CA ASP A 237 -16.82 8.81 15.02
C ASP A 237 -15.80 9.66 14.22
N GLY A 238 -15.25 9.12 13.15
CA GLY A 238 -14.16 9.72 12.36
C GLY A 238 -12.78 9.55 12.98
N GLY A 239 -12.66 8.80 14.06
CA GLY A 239 -11.44 8.56 14.82
C GLY A 239 -10.52 7.48 14.22
N SER A 240 -9.48 7.14 14.97
CA SER A 240 -8.43 6.21 14.49
C SER A 240 -8.75 4.73 14.70
N GLY A 241 -9.76 4.39 15.48
CA GLY A 241 -10.12 3.01 15.80
C GLY A 241 -9.08 2.25 16.65
N GLU A 242 -9.52 1.44 17.59
CA GLU A 242 -8.64 0.71 18.50
C GLU A 242 -7.95 -0.47 17.81
N PHE A 243 -8.71 -1.21 16.96
CA PHE A 243 -8.17 -2.33 16.20
C PHE A 243 -7.04 -1.89 15.27
N THR A 244 -7.28 -0.83 14.50
CA THR A 244 -6.31 -0.24 13.57
C THR A 244 -5.03 0.19 14.28
N LEU A 245 -5.15 0.87 15.44
CA LEU A 245 -3.98 1.32 16.20
C LEU A 245 -3.21 0.16 16.85
N ALA A 246 -3.91 -0.84 17.38
CA ALA A 246 -3.29 -2.03 17.95
C ALA A 246 -2.48 -2.79 16.89
N LEU A 247 -3.08 -3.03 15.73
CA LEU A 247 -2.42 -3.72 14.61
C LEU A 247 -1.21 -2.92 14.07
N ARG A 248 -1.32 -1.60 14.00
CA ARG A 248 -0.21 -0.72 13.61
C ARG A 248 0.95 -0.84 14.60
N ASN A 249 0.66 -0.78 15.89
CA ASN A 249 1.69 -0.89 16.93
C ASN A 249 2.35 -2.27 16.94
N GLN A 250 1.59 -3.33 16.69
CA GLN A 250 2.12 -4.69 16.57
C GLN A 250 3.11 -4.79 15.39
N LEU A 251 2.72 -4.38 14.19
CA LEU A 251 3.60 -4.42 13.02
C LEU A 251 4.85 -3.55 13.23
N LEU A 252 4.68 -2.35 13.77
CA LEU A 252 5.79 -1.44 14.04
C LEU A 252 6.74 -2.01 15.11
N GLY A 253 6.19 -2.64 16.15
CA GLY A 253 6.97 -3.30 17.20
C GLY A 253 7.83 -4.44 16.64
N ILE A 254 7.30 -5.27 15.73
CA ILE A 254 8.08 -6.28 15.00
C ILE A 254 9.18 -5.62 14.18
N GLN A 255 8.86 -4.59 13.41
CA GLN A 255 9.83 -3.90 12.55
C GLN A 255 10.97 -3.23 13.32
N LEU A 256 10.70 -2.77 14.53
CA LEU A 256 11.69 -2.15 15.41
C LEU A 256 12.44 -3.17 16.32
N GLY A 257 12.02 -4.45 16.28
CA GLY A 257 12.57 -5.48 17.16
C GLY A 257 12.18 -5.31 18.64
N GLU A 258 11.08 -4.61 18.90
CA GLU A 258 10.55 -4.37 20.25
C GLU A 258 9.69 -5.54 20.74
N ILE A 259 9.12 -6.31 19.82
CA ILE A 259 8.36 -7.53 20.10
C ILE A 259 8.87 -8.67 19.19
N GLU A 260 8.52 -9.90 19.55
CA GLU A 260 8.90 -11.09 18.81
C GLU A 260 8.42 -11.04 17.36
N ASP A 261 9.24 -11.57 16.44
CA ASP A 261 8.92 -11.76 15.02
C ASP A 261 8.62 -13.25 14.76
N PRO A 262 7.35 -13.69 14.87
CA PRO A 262 6.99 -15.10 14.76
C PRO A 262 7.13 -15.65 13.32
N HIS A 263 7.27 -14.77 12.34
CA HIS A 263 7.32 -15.14 10.93
C HIS A 263 8.72 -14.98 10.31
N ASN A 264 9.73 -14.58 11.09
CA ASN A 264 11.09 -14.31 10.61
C ASN A 264 11.12 -13.31 9.44
N TRP A 265 10.31 -12.26 9.53
CA TRP A 265 10.28 -11.20 8.52
C TRP A 265 11.48 -10.27 8.60
N MET A 266 12.04 -10.15 9.79
CA MET A 266 13.15 -9.26 10.04
C MET A 266 14.48 -9.91 9.66
N TRP A 267 15.31 -9.17 8.98
CA TRP A 267 16.64 -9.59 8.60
C TRP A 267 17.67 -8.57 9.08
N LYS A 268 18.60 -9.04 9.91
CA LYS A 268 19.67 -8.19 10.45
C LYS A 268 20.75 -8.00 9.36
N VAL A 269 21.00 -6.76 8.96
CA VAL A 269 21.98 -6.40 7.94
C VAL A 269 23.37 -6.21 8.52
N CYS A 270 23.49 -5.61 9.72
CA CYS A 270 24.75 -5.32 10.42
C CYS A 270 24.52 -5.23 11.93
#